data_6e476c14bc7ccdbde58592460aa1c553
#
_entry.id   6e476c14bc7ccdbde58592460aa1c553
#
_cell.length_a   1.000
_cell.length_b   1.000
_cell.length_c   1.000
_cell.angle_alpha   90.00
_cell.angle_beta   90.00
_cell.angle_gamma   90.00
#
_symmetry.space_group_name_H-M   'P 1'
#
loop_
_entity.id
_entity.type
_entity.pdbx_description
1 polymer ?
#
loop_
_entity_poly.entity_id
_entity_poly.type
_entity_poly.pdbx_seq_one_letter_code
_entity_poly.pdbx_strand_id
1 'polypeptide(L)'
;MNKYELAKKINELEGLTNDEKSELIKLLRSQKKYGLVWEDKPEDAEQRMVNEQPVLVEVPERAILSDDAEAPNHILIEGDNLEALTALSYTHAGKIDVIYIDPPYNIGNKDFKYNDAYVDKEDAYYNSKWLSFMNKRLKIAKNLLSDKGVILISIGDSWFAERRVDYQRSYDGCPWFGR
;
A
#
# COMPACT_ATOMS: atom_id res chain seq x y z
N MET A 1 -6.23 20.08 -28.65
CA MET A 1 -5.92 19.06 -29.68
C MET A 1 -6.66 17.79 -29.30
N ASN A 2 -7.50 17.28 -30.19
CA ASN A 2 -8.28 16.08 -29.85
C ASN A 2 -7.50 14.79 -30.19
N LYS A 3 -7.96 13.65 -29.64
CA LYS A 3 -7.30 12.34 -29.84
C LYS A 3 -7.18 11.93 -31.31
N TYR A 4 -8.11 12.36 -32.14
CA TYR A 4 -8.13 12.04 -33.56
C TYR A 4 -7.02 12.78 -34.32
N GLU A 5 -6.85 14.07 -34.04
CA GLU A 5 -5.77 14.90 -34.63
C GLU A 5 -4.39 14.39 -34.18
N LEU A 6 -4.28 13.95 -32.93
CA LEU A 6 -3.03 13.38 -32.41
C LEU A 6 -2.69 12.04 -33.10
N ALA A 7 -3.70 11.16 -33.28
CA ALA A 7 -3.51 9.90 -34.00
C ALA A 7 -3.07 10.12 -35.46
N LYS A 8 -3.60 11.17 -36.12
CA LYS A 8 -3.17 11.53 -37.48
C LYS A 8 -1.69 11.96 -37.50
N LYS A 9 -1.28 12.78 -36.55
CA LYS A 9 0.13 13.20 -36.43
C LYS A 9 1.06 12.04 -36.16
N ILE A 10 0.66 11.08 -35.32
CA ILE A 10 1.47 9.86 -35.05
C ILE A 10 1.71 9.08 -36.35
N ASN A 11 0.71 8.98 -37.25
CA ASN A 11 0.90 8.28 -38.51
C ASN A 11 1.87 9.02 -39.45
N GLU A 12 1.97 10.35 -39.34
CA GLU A 12 2.83 11.22 -40.17
C GLU A 12 4.27 11.30 -39.58
N LEU A 13 4.55 10.77 -38.36
CA LEU A 13 5.90 10.80 -37.80
C LEU A 13 6.85 9.90 -38.59
N GLU A 14 7.99 10.47 -38.96
CA GLU A 14 9.12 9.73 -39.53
C GLU A 14 9.96 9.09 -38.43
N GLY A 15 10.60 7.94 -38.74
CA GLY A 15 11.49 7.25 -37.80
C GLY A 15 10.80 6.19 -36.91
N LEU A 16 9.47 6.04 -37.01
CA LEU A 16 8.73 4.98 -36.33
C LEU A 16 8.26 3.91 -37.34
N THR A 17 8.36 2.66 -36.94
CA THR A 17 7.77 1.54 -37.70
C THR A 17 6.24 1.57 -37.65
N ASN A 18 5.57 0.88 -38.58
CA ASN A 18 4.12 0.79 -38.57
C ASN A 18 3.56 0.13 -37.31
N ASP A 19 4.30 -0.82 -36.74
CA ASP A 19 3.89 -1.49 -35.50
C ASP A 19 3.97 -0.54 -34.30
N GLU A 20 5.04 0.23 -34.19
CA GLU A 20 5.19 1.27 -33.15
C GLU A 20 4.11 2.35 -33.25
N LYS A 21 3.80 2.82 -34.47
CA LYS A 21 2.71 3.76 -34.72
C LYS A 21 1.37 3.19 -34.29
N SER A 22 1.11 1.92 -34.63
CA SER A 22 -0.13 1.23 -34.27
C SER A 22 -0.27 1.09 -32.76
N GLU A 23 0.83 0.80 -32.06
CA GLU A 23 0.84 0.65 -30.62
C GLU A 23 0.64 2.01 -29.91
N LEU A 24 1.28 3.07 -30.38
CA LEU A 24 1.04 4.43 -29.90
C LEU A 24 -0.40 4.88 -30.09
N ILE A 25 -1.01 4.60 -31.25
CA ILE A 25 -2.42 4.91 -31.51
C ILE A 25 -3.34 4.08 -30.61
N LYS A 26 -3.01 2.82 -30.34
CA LYS A 26 -3.75 1.96 -29.41
C LYS A 26 -3.69 2.52 -27.99
N LEU A 27 -2.52 2.96 -27.52
CA LEU A 27 -2.35 3.63 -26.24
C LEU A 27 -3.14 4.96 -26.18
N LEU A 28 -3.10 5.77 -27.22
CA LEU A 28 -3.86 7.01 -27.32
C LEU A 28 -5.38 6.78 -27.27
N ARG A 29 -5.86 5.71 -27.90
CA ARG A 29 -7.28 5.34 -27.96
C ARG A 29 -7.73 4.58 -26.74
N SER A 30 -6.80 4.01 -25.95
CA SER A 30 -7.15 3.38 -24.69
C SER A 30 -7.95 4.40 -23.87
N GLN A 31 -9.21 4.07 -23.60
CA GLN A 31 -10.04 4.92 -22.76
C GLN A 31 -9.41 4.92 -21.36
N LYS A 32 -9.30 6.11 -20.74
CA LYS A 32 -9.11 6.17 -19.30
C LYS A 32 -10.24 5.33 -18.71
N LYS A 33 -9.92 4.19 -18.14
CA LYS A 33 -10.88 3.45 -17.34
C LYS A 33 -11.17 4.34 -16.14
N TYR A 34 -12.39 4.85 -16.06
CA TYR A 34 -12.85 5.50 -14.85
C TYR A 34 -12.89 4.41 -13.78
N GLY A 35 -12.12 4.59 -12.75
CA GLY A 35 -11.99 3.64 -11.66
C GLY A 35 -10.54 3.42 -11.25
N LEU A 36 -10.37 2.74 -10.13
CA LEU A 36 -9.07 2.43 -9.59
C LEU A 36 -8.39 1.40 -10.49
N VAL A 37 -7.30 1.76 -11.14
CA VAL A 37 -6.43 0.79 -11.79
C VAL A 37 -5.52 0.23 -10.70
N TRP A 38 -5.83 -0.99 -10.26
CA TRP A 38 -4.95 -1.70 -9.35
C TRP A 38 -3.67 -2.09 -10.09
N GLU A 39 -2.59 -1.47 -9.72
CA GLU A 39 -1.25 -1.83 -10.18
C GLU A 39 -0.42 -2.19 -8.97
N ASP A 40 -0.08 -3.47 -8.85
CA ASP A 40 0.79 -3.94 -7.78
C ASP A 40 2.23 -3.56 -8.13
N LYS A 41 2.74 -2.52 -7.47
CA LYS A 41 4.13 -2.10 -7.60
C LYS A 41 4.91 -2.66 -6.41
N PRO A 42 6.02 -3.36 -6.65
CA PRO A 42 6.84 -3.84 -5.55
C PRO A 42 7.45 -2.65 -4.79
N GLU A 43 7.42 -2.74 -3.47
CA GLU A 43 8.17 -1.83 -2.61
C GLU A 43 9.63 -2.28 -2.52
N ASP A 44 10.54 -1.34 -2.25
CA ASP A 44 11.96 -1.66 -2.09
C ASP A 44 12.20 -2.66 -0.96
N ALA A 45 11.41 -2.60 0.11
CA ALA A 45 11.40 -3.59 1.18
C ALA A 45 11.08 -5.00 0.68
N GLU A 46 10.09 -5.15 -0.22
CA GLU A 46 9.77 -6.47 -0.81
C GLU A 46 10.91 -6.99 -1.69
N GLN A 47 11.55 -6.11 -2.44
CA GLN A 47 12.68 -6.51 -3.28
C GLN A 47 13.87 -6.98 -2.44
N ARG A 48 14.15 -6.32 -1.31
CA ARG A 48 15.15 -6.78 -0.35
C ARG A 48 14.80 -8.15 0.22
N MET A 49 13.54 -8.34 0.64
CA MET A 49 13.05 -9.59 1.22
C MET A 49 13.05 -10.80 0.28
N VAL A 50 13.25 -10.61 -1.03
CA VAL A 50 13.46 -11.73 -1.96
C VAL A 50 14.74 -12.51 -1.65
N ASN A 51 15.80 -11.80 -1.23
CA ASN A 51 17.11 -12.38 -0.98
C ASN A 51 17.54 -12.34 0.49
N GLU A 52 16.87 -11.54 1.31
CA GLU A 52 17.21 -11.27 2.70
C GLU A 52 15.99 -11.47 3.58
N GLN A 53 16.16 -12.17 4.69
CA GLN A 53 15.06 -12.37 5.63
C GLN A 53 15.15 -11.35 6.75
N PRO A 54 14.08 -10.56 7.04
CA PRO A 54 14.08 -9.62 8.13
C PRO A 54 14.10 -10.37 9.48
N VAL A 55 14.94 -9.89 10.38
CA VAL A 55 15.06 -10.43 11.75
C VAL A 55 14.98 -9.29 12.75
N LEU A 56 14.39 -9.56 13.91
CA LEU A 56 14.38 -8.63 15.03
C LEU A 56 15.66 -8.84 15.85
N VAL A 57 16.37 -7.74 16.12
CA VAL A 57 17.56 -7.74 16.97
C VAL A 57 17.24 -6.97 18.25
N GLU A 58 17.42 -7.62 19.38
CA GLU A 58 17.21 -6.98 20.68
C GLU A 58 18.33 -5.95 20.96
N VAL A 59 17.94 -4.82 21.56
CA VAL A 59 18.83 -3.72 21.97
C VAL A 59 18.74 -3.59 23.49
N PRO A 60 19.44 -4.45 24.27
CA PRO A 60 19.27 -4.55 25.72
C PRO A 60 19.56 -3.24 26.47
N GLU A 61 20.46 -2.40 25.95
CA GLU A 61 20.79 -1.10 26.53
C GLU A 61 19.66 -0.08 26.47
N ARG A 62 18.62 -0.34 25.67
CA ARG A 62 17.40 0.47 25.60
C ARG A 62 16.23 -0.15 26.34
N ALA A 63 16.42 -1.32 26.94
CA ALA A 63 15.37 -2.01 27.67
C ALA A 63 14.97 -1.24 28.93
N ILE A 64 13.66 -1.09 29.13
CA ILE A 64 13.10 -0.57 30.38
C ILE A 64 12.72 -1.80 31.22
N LEU A 65 13.53 -2.07 32.23
CA LEU A 65 13.34 -3.21 33.12
C LEU A 65 12.44 -2.84 34.30
N SER A 66 11.61 -3.78 34.71
CA SER A 66 10.80 -3.68 35.94
C SER A 66 11.33 -4.70 36.96
N ASP A 67 11.33 -4.31 38.24
CA ASP A 67 11.62 -5.23 39.35
C ASP A 67 10.44 -6.20 39.65
N ASP A 68 9.26 -5.90 39.08
CA ASP A 68 8.06 -6.74 39.21
C ASP A 68 8.04 -7.77 38.09
N ALA A 69 8.13 -9.04 38.45
CA ALA A 69 8.10 -10.18 37.53
C ALA A 69 6.74 -10.34 36.81
N GLU A 70 5.67 -9.79 37.36
CA GLU A 70 4.33 -9.79 36.77
C GLU A 70 4.01 -8.53 35.94
N ALA A 71 4.96 -7.62 35.83
CA ALA A 71 4.77 -6.43 35.01
C ALA A 71 4.53 -6.80 33.53
N PRO A 72 3.60 -6.10 32.85
CA PRO A 72 3.34 -6.35 31.44
C PRO A 72 4.60 -6.06 30.60
N ASN A 73 4.89 -6.96 29.67
CA ASN A 73 5.99 -6.79 28.74
C ASN A 73 5.54 -6.02 27.49
N HIS A 74 6.30 -5.00 27.11
CA HIS A 74 6.06 -4.18 25.93
C HIS A 74 7.24 -4.31 24.97
N ILE A 75 6.94 -4.42 23.68
CA ILE A 75 7.95 -4.51 22.61
C ILE A 75 7.82 -3.29 21.72
N LEU A 76 8.89 -2.50 21.58
CA LEU A 76 9.00 -1.43 20.60
C LEU A 76 9.92 -1.91 19.47
N ILE A 77 9.40 -1.90 18.24
CA ILE A 77 10.15 -2.31 17.04
C ILE A 77 10.42 -1.06 16.21
N GLU A 78 11.68 -0.79 15.93
CA GLU A 78 12.14 0.31 15.09
C GLU A 78 12.66 -0.25 13.77
N GLY A 79 12.14 0.23 12.63
CA GLY A 79 12.55 -0.22 11.29
C GLY A 79 11.47 0.00 10.24
N ASP A 80 11.67 -0.56 9.05
CA ASP A 80 10.63 -0.57 8.02
C ASP A 80 9.42 -1.39 8.50
N ASN A 81 8.25 -0.81 8.35
CA ASN A 81 7.00 -1.40 8.86
C ASN A 81 6.65 -2.73 8.18
N LEU A 82 6.89 -2.87 6.87
CA LEU A 82 6.59 -4.10 6.14
C LEU A 82 7.55 -5.24 6.55
N GLU A 83 8.83 -4.91 6.72
CA GLU A 83 9.85 -5.85 7.21
C GLU A 83 9.57 -6.26 8.67
N ALA A 84 9.20 -5.30 9.53
CA ALA A 84 8.86 -5.57 10.93
C ALA A 84 7.63 -6.48 11.05
N LEU A 85 6.56 -6.22 10.30
CA LEU A 85 5.36 -7.07 10.27
C LEU A 85 5.68 -8.47 9.73
N THR A 86 6.54 -8.57 8.72
CA THR A 86 6.99 -9.86 8.19
C THR A 86 7.76 -10.65 9.24
N ALA A 87 8.69 -10.02 9.97
CA ALA A 87 9.42 -10.67 11.06
C ALA A 87 8.47 -11.13 12.18
N LEU A 88 7.47 -10.31 12.56
CA LEU A 88 6.46 -10.68 13.55
C LEU A 88 5.61 -11.87 13.11
N SER A 89 5.38 -12.06 11.81
CA SER A 89 4.56 -13.17 11.33
C SER A 89 5.13 -14.55 11.68
N TYR A 90 6.43 -14.68 11.90
CA TYR A 90 7.06 -15.93 12.30
C TYR A 90 6.82 -16.29 13.77
N THR A 91 6.61 -15.29 14.62
CA THR A 91 6.52 -15.48 16.08
C THR A 91 5.12 -15.23 16.64
N HIS A 92 4.34 -14.37 15.99
CA HIS A 92 3.05 -13.86 16.50
C HIS A 92 1.86 -14.18 15.60
N ALA A 93 1.97 -15.07 14.63
CA ALA A 93 0.83 -15.49 13.81
C ALA A 93 -0.32 -16.02 14.68
N GLY A 94 -1.53 -15.49 14.49
CA GLY A 94 -2.74 -15.88 15.20
C GLY A 94 -2.76 -15.55 16.71
N LYS A 95 -1.89 -14.62 17.18
CA LYS A 95 -1.73 -14.34 18.62
C LYS A 95 -2.15 -12.93 19.02
N ILE A 96 -2.44 -12.05 18.09
CA ILE A 96 -2.75 -10.65 18.38
C ILE A 96 -4.25 -10.46 18.47
N ASP A 97 -4.72 -9.95 19.59
CA ASP A 97 -6.16 -9.75 19.83
C ASP A 97 -6.63 -8.39 19.33
N VAL A 98 -5.78 -7.37 19.34
CA VAL A 98 -6.13 -6.02 18.85
C VAL A 98 -4.98 -5.45 18.04
N ILE A 99 -5.30 -5.01 16.82
CA ILE A 99 -4.39 -4.21 16.00
C ILE A 99 -5.04 -2.83 15.83
N TYR A 100 -4.32 -1.78 16.21
CA TYR A 100 -4.71 -0.39 15.96
C TYR A 100 -3.69 0.24 15.01
N ILE A 101 -4.16 0.85 13.94
CA ILE A 101 -3.32 1.55 12.99
C ILE A 101 -3.86 2.94 12.66
N ASP A 102 -2.94 3.86 12.49
CA ASP A 102 -3.17 5.21 12.00
C ASP A 102 -2.32 5.40 10.73
N PRO A 103 -2.83 5.01 9.55
CA PRO A 103 -2.06 5.03 8.31
C PRO A 103 -1.91 6.46 7.79
N PRO A 104 -0.92 6.72 6.91
CA PRO A 104 -0.86 7.99 6.20
C PRO A 104 -2.15 8.19 5.40
N TYR A 105 -2.79 9.37 5.54
CA TYR A 105 -4.11 9.63 4.95
C TYR A 105 -4.07 9.92 3.45
N ASN A 106 -2.89 10.02 2.87
CA ASN A 106 -2.72 10.25 1.43
C ASN A 106 -3.49 11.50 0.94
N ILE A 107 -3.44 12.59 1.73
CA ILE A 107 -4.13 13.85 1.43
C ILE A 107 -3.28 14.82 0.59
N GLY A 108 -2.06 14.42 0.21
CA GLY A 108 -1.19 15.15 -0.69
C GLY A 108 -0.32 16.22 -0.05
N ASN A 109 -0.17 16.22 1.27
CA ASN A 109 0.66 17.16 2.02
C ASN A 109 2.02 16.55 2.43
N LYS A 110 2.64 15.72 1.56
CA LYS A 110 3.88 14.98 1.88
C LYS A 110 3.73 14.07 3.11
N ASP A 111 2.55 13.55 3.32
CA ASP A 111 2.19 12.64 4.41
C ASP A 111 2.43 11.17 4.07
N PHE A 112 2.61 10.86 2.79
CA PHE A 112 2.82 9.51 2.29
C PHE A 112 4.07 9.39 1.42
N LYS A 113 4.94 8.46 1.79
CA LYS A 113 6.11 8.06 1.00
C LYS A 113 5.91 6.65 0.45
N TYR A 114 6.34 6.47 -0.79
CA TYR A 114 6.42 5.17 -1.44
C TYR A 114 7.82 5.03 -2.04
N ASN A 115 8.57 4.02 -1.62
CA ASN A 115 9.99 3.85 -1.97
C ASN A 115 10.79 5.15 -1.71
N ASP A 116 10.72 5.65 -0.47
CA ASP A 116 11.39 6.87 0.02
C ASP A 116 11.05 8.19 -0.71
N ALA A 117 10.21 8.13 -1.73
CA ALA A 117 9.72 9.32 -2.43
C ALA A 117 8.31 9.72 -1.97
N TYR A 118 8.09 11.03 -1.76
CA TYR A 118 6.74 11.52 -1.54
C TYR A 118 5.88 11.33 -2.79
N VAL A 119 4.65 10.87 -2.59
CA VAL A 119 3.69 10.69 -3.68
C VAL A 119 2.92 11.98 -3.88
N ASP A 120 3.00 12.55 -5.09
CA ASP A 120 2.29 13.77 -5.44
C ASP A 120 0.82 13.47 -5.78
N LYS A 121 -0.07 14.42 -5.50
CA LYS A 121 -1.49 14.36 -5.89
C LYS A 121 -1.70 14.28 -7.40
N GLU A 122 -0.80 14.85 -8.16
CA GLU A 122 -0.84 14.84 -9.63
C GLU A 122 -0.34 13.52 -10.23
N ASP A 123 0.23 12.65 -9.41
CA ASP A 123 0.64 11.30 -9.84
C ASP A 123 -0.58 10.49 -10.28
N ALA A 124 -0.58 10.01 -11.52
CA ALA A 124 -1.67 9.20 -12.07
C ALA A 124 -1.94 7.91 -11.27
N TYR A 125 -0.96 7.46 -10.51
CA TYR A 125 -1.01 6.24 -9.68
C TYR A 125 -1.08 6.53 -8.17
N TYR A 126 -1.30 7.76 -7.79
CA TYR A 126 -1.37 8.21 -6.41
C TYR A 126 -2.19 7.28 -5.49
N ASN A 127 -3.41 6.97 -5.89
CA ASN A 127 -4.28 6.09 -5.11
C ASN A 127 -3.87 4.63 -5.18
N SER A 128 -3.41 4.16 -6.34
CA SER A 128 -2.92 2.78 -6.51
C SER A 128 -1.72 2.48 -5.64
N LYS A 129 -0.79 3.42 -5.52
CA LYS A 129 0.39 3.29 -4.65
C LYS A 129 -0.01 3.14 -3.19
N TRP A 130 -0.92 3.99 -2.72
CA TRP A 130 -1.40 3.93 -1.34
C TRP A 130 -2.16 2.63 -1.05
N LEU A 131 -3.01 2.20 -1.96
CA LEU A 131 -3.74 0.94 -1.80
C LEU A 131 -2.82 -0.27 -1.83
N SER A 132 -1.82 -0.29 -2.70
CA SER A 132 -0.81 -1.34 -2.73
C SER A 132 -0.04 -1.40 -1.41
N PHE A 133 0.42 -0.25 -0.92
CA PHE A 133 1.07 -0.09 0.37
C PHE A 133 0.23 -0.65 1.53
N MET A 134 -1.03 -0.25 1.61
CA MET A 134 -1.94 -0.71 2.68
C MET A 134 -2.29 -2.19 2.57
N ASN A 135 -2.58 -2.67 1.37
CA ASN A 135 -2.97 -4.07 1.15
C ASN A 135 -1.92 -5.06 1.63
N LYS A 136 -0.64 -4.78 1.38
CA LYS A 136 0.46 -5.64 1.81
C LYS A 136 0.51 -5.78 3.33
N ARG A 137 0.44 -4.65 4.02
CA ARG A 137 0.45 -4.59 5.49
C ARG A 137 -0.78 -5.23 6.11
N LEU A 138 -1.96 -4.95 5.57
CA LEU A 138 -3.21 -5.54 6.04
C LEU A 138 -3.28 -7.06 5.84
N LYS A 139 -2.71 -7.59 4.75
CA LYS A 139 -2.60 -9.04 4.56
C LYS A 139 -1.78 -9.70 5.65
N ILE A 140 -0.64 -9.10 6.03
CA ILE A 140 0.19 -9.64 7.12
C ILE A 140 -0.53 -9.46 8.45
N ALA A 141 -1.07 -8.26 8.72
CA ALA A 141 -1.82 -7.97 9.94
C ALA A 141 -2.96 -8.98 10.18
N LYS A 142 -3.67 -9.35 9.12
CA LYS A 142 -4.69 -10.40 9.18
C LYS A 142 -4.15 -11.71 9.73
N ASN A 143 -2.98 -12.14 9.26
CA ASN A 143 -2.40 -13.41 9.70
C ASN A 143 -1.89 -13.34 11.15
N LEU A 144 -1.62 -12.14 11.66
CA LEU A 144 -1.24 -11.93 13.06
C LEU A 144 -2.44 -12.02 14.01
N LEU A 145 -3.65 -11.65 13.54
CA LEU A 145 -4.84 -11.65 14.38
C LEU A 145 -5.22 -13.06 14.85
N SER A 146 -5.60 -13.16 16.13
CA SER A 146 -6.26 -14.34 16.68
C SER A 146 -7.66 -14.52 16.08
N ASP A 147 -8.28 -15.68 16.29
CA ASP A 147 -9.65 -15.97 15.82
C ASP A 147 -10.70 -14.99 16.35
N LYS A 148 -10.41 -14.32 17.46
CA LYS A 148 -11.27 -13.29 18.07
C LYS A 148 -10.70 -11.89 17.92
N GLY A 149 -9.58 -11.75 17.21
CA GLY A 149 -8.87 -10.51 17.07
C GLY A 149 -9.63 -9.48 16.22
N VAL A 150 -9.41 -8.22 16.52
CA VAL A 150 -10.01 -7.09 15.81
C VAL A 150 -8.93 -6.13 15.30
N ILE A 151 -9.20 -5.50 14.16
CA ILE A 151 -8.37 -4.43 13.64
C ILE A 151 -9.15 -3.13 13.63
N LEU A 152 -8.54 -2.05 14.13
CA LEU A 152 -9.07 -0.69 14.13
C LEU A 152 -8.18 0.18 13.26
N ILE A 153 -8.77 0.90 12.32
CA ILE A 153 -8.05 1.72 11.35
C ILE A 153 -8.59 3.15 11.43
N SER A 154 -7.73 4.11 11.80
CA SER A 154 -8.07 5.53 11.70
C SER A 154 -8.02 5.97 10.24
N ILE A 155 -9.06 6.67 9.78
CA ILE A 155 -9.12 7.26 8.44
C ILE A 155 -9.65 8.68 8.54
N GLY A 156 -9.07 9.58 7.71
CA GLY A 156 -9.50 10.97 7.69
C GLY A 156 -10.86 11.16 7.02
N ASP A 157 -11.66 12.12 7.50
CA ASP A 157 -13.01 12.41 7.00
C ASP A 157 -13.06 12.75 5.51
N SER A 158 -12.00 13.32 4.95
CA SER A 158 -11.87 13.61 3.51
C SER A 158 -11.96 12.36 2.62
N TRP A 159 -11.64 11.19 3.16
CA TRP A 159 -11.77 9.91 2.48
C TRP A 159 -13.23 9.48 2.32
N PHE A 160 -14.07 9.80 3.28
CA PHE A 160 -15.49 9.40 3.27
C PHE A 160 -16.32 10.18 2.27
N ALA A 161 -16.03 11.47 2.05
CA ALA A 161 -16.86 12.34 1.23
C ALA A 161 -16.68 12.10 -0.28
N GLU A 162 -15.44 11.87 -0.75
CA GLU A 162 -15.13 11.81 -2.17
C GLU A 162 -15.07 10.37 -2.73
N ARG A 163 -14.90 9.35 -1.89
CA ARG A 163 -14.54 7.99 -2.33
C ARG A 163 -15.37 6.85 -1.76
N ARG A 164 -16.46 7.14 -1.11
CA ARG A 164 -17.36 6.12 -0.57
C ARG A 164 -17.78 5.08 -1.61
N VAL A 165 -17.93 5.49 -2.86
CA VAL A 165 -18.35 4.62 -3.96
C VAL A 165 -17.22 3.71 -4.46
N ASP A 166 -15.97 4.21 -4.50
CA ASP A 166 -14.85 3.46 -5.03
C ASP A 166 -14.31 2.43 -4.02
N TYR A 167 -14.35 2.77 -2.74
CA TYR A 167 -13.92 1.88 -1.66
C TYR A 167 -14.84 0.66 -1.55
N GLN A 168 -16.15 0.87 -1.63
CA GLN A 168 -17.15 -0.20 -1.54
C GLN A 168 -17.04 -1.18 -2.72
N ARG A 169 -16.84 -0.69 -3.94
CA ARG A 169 -16.67 -1.52 -5.13
C ARG A 169 -15.37 -2.33 -5.17
N SER A 170 -14.30 -1.79 -4.58
CA SER A 170 -12.99 -2.47 -4.55
C SER A 170 -12.92 -3.59 -3.52
N TYR A 171 -13.85 -3.59 -2.54
CA TYR A 171 -13.86 -4.53 -1.42
C TYR A 171 -15.13 -5.39 -1.32
N ASP A 172 -16.06 -5.33 -2.28
CA ASP A 172 -17.25 -6.19 -2.32
C ASP A 172 -16.92 -7.70 -2.37
N GLY A 173 -15.64 -8.06 -2.56
CA GLY A 173 -15.12 -9.41 -2.39
C GLY A 173 -14.22 -9.60 -1.18
N CYS A 174 -14.05 -8.58 -0.32
CA CYS A 174 -13.18 -8.66 0.84
C CYS A 174 -14.02 -8.95 2.09
N PRO A 175 -13.83 -10.11 2.76
CA PRO A 175 -14.64 -10.52 3.90
C PRO A 175 -14.47 -9.63 5.17
N TRP A 176 -13.72 -8.53 5.07
CA TRP A 176 -13.32 -7.66 6.17
C TRP A 176 -14.17 -6.41 6.35
N PHE A 177 -14.94 -6.02 5.35
CA PHE A 177 -15.86 -4.91 5.45
C PHE A 177 -17.28 -5.46 5.58
N GLY A 178 -17.64 -5.90 6.79
CA GLY A 178 -19.04 -6.06 7.19
C GLY A 178 -19.75 -4.72 7.12
N ARG A 179 -21.04 -4.77 6.75
CA ARG A 179 -21.98 -3.63 6.64
C ARG A 179 -22.12 -2.89 7.95
#